data_2429fa24d3eb2c74cc490aab7b2ec49f
#
_entry.id   2429fa24d3eb2c74cc490aab7b2ec49f
#
_cell.length_a   1.000
_cell.length_b   1.000
_cell.length_c   1.000
_cell.angle_alpha   90.00
_cell.angle_beta   90.00
_cell.angle_gamma   90.00
#
_symmetry.space_group_name_H-M   'P 1'
#
loop_
_entity.id
_entity.type
_entity.pdbx_description
1 polymer ?
#
loop_
_entity_poly.entity_id
_entity_poly.type
_entity_poly.pdbx_seq_one_letter_code
_entity_poly.pdbx_strand_id
1 'polypeptide(L)'
;ALPISSDDGLHYKKVCKLKPVYQGVSTKCRQHTVTFPEVKSRFFRIHLHDWADSKNRYSKLLIGGLLLSSQEKVNNWEDKAGFNSDFIENEERPSLPSTDAINPADVIDLTKLVDGNGVLNWNVPQGEWMIMRFAHESQGGYTKHGRTGLKGLECDKMSAEAAIVQWKNYFKVIYDSLSVRGCPPSGMIMDSHEAGAQNWTPGFEQEFMKRKGYDIHPYLPALM
;
A
#
# COMPACT_ATOMS: atom_id res chain seq x y z
N ALA A 1 12.72 -14.44 -7.96
CA ALA A 1 12.18 -15.74 -7.52
C ALA A 1 11.28 -16.34 -8.61
N LEU A 2 11.16 -17.67 -8.66
CA LEU A 2 10.46 -18.40 -9.69
C LEU A 2 9.55 -19.47 -9.07
N PRO A 3 8.24 -19.24 -8.94
CA PRO A 3 7.28 -20.29 -8.66
C PRO A 3 7.20 -21.30 -9.79
N ILE A 4 7.24 -22.57 -9.42
CA ILE A 4 7.17 -23.71 -10.33
C ILE A 4 6.21 -24.76 -9.80
N SER A 5 5.58 -25.54 -10.65
CA SER A 5 4.64 -26.59 -10.30
C SER A 5 4.95 -27.90 -10.96
N SER A 6 4.51 -29.03 -10.38
CA SER A 6 4.72 -30.37 -10.88
C SER A 6 3.62 -31.30 -10.42
N ASP A 7 3.29 -32.29 -11.23
CA ASP A 7 2.33 -33.35 -10.86
C ASP A 7 3.03 -34.61 -10.32
N ASP A 8 4.28 -34.84 -10.70
CA ASP A 8 5.09 -35.99 -10.30
C ASP A 8 6.17 -35.68 -9.26
N GLY A 9 6.39 -34.39 -8.95
CA GLY A 9 7.44 -33.95 -8.03
C GLY A 9 8.87 -33.97 -8.61
N LEU A 10 9.02 -34.36 -9.86
CA LEU A 10 10.30 -34.49 -10.55
C LEU A 10 10.44 -33.47 -11.68
N HIS A 11 9.40 -33.34 -12.50
CA HIS A 11 9.40 -32.43 -13.67
C HIS A 11 8.59 -31.18 -13.35
N TYR A 12 9.26 -30.06 -13.23
CA TYR A 12 8.65 -28.78 -12.85
C TYR A 12 8.50 -27.84 -14.04
N LYS A 13 7.33 -27.19 -14.10
CA LYS A 13 7.02 -26.13 -15.07
C LYS A 13 6.96 -24.79 -14.36
N LYS A 14 7.39 -23.74 -15.06
CA LYS A 14 7.26 -22.37 -14.56
C LYS A 14 5.80 -21.97 -14.48
N VAL A 15 5.40 -21.39 -13.33
CA VAL A 15 4.08 -20.81 -13.11
C VAL A 15 4.11 -19.32 -13.44
N CYS A 16 4.92 -18.55 -12.75
CA CYS A 16 5.06 -17.12 -12.96
C CYS A 16 6.48 -16.67 -12.60
N LYS A 17 6.76 -15.39 -12.68
CA LYS A 17 8.00 -14.77 -12.20
C LYS A 17 7.63 -13.77 -11.12
N LEU A 18 8.16 -13.95 -9.92
CA LEU A 18 8.05 -12.92 -8.90
C LEU A 18 9.10 -11.85 -9.17
N LYS A 19 8.69 -10.61 -9.23
CA LYS A 19 9.61 -9.47 -9.34
C LYS A 19 10.46 -9.39 -8.07
N PRO A 20 11.71 -8.95 -8.17
CA PRO A 20 12.50 -8.66 -6.99
C PRO A 20 11.83 -7.51 -6.24
N VAL A 21 11.56 -7.72 -4.97
CA VAL A 21 11.12 -6.66 -4.07
C VAL A 21 12.35 -5.86 -3.67
N TYR A 22 12.50 -4.67 -4.22
CA TYR A 22 13.54 -3.76 -3.75
C TYR A 22 13.09 -3.19 -2.41
N GLN A 23 13.63 -3.73 -1.36
CA GLN A 23 13.49 -3.16 -0.03
C GLN A 23 14.77 -2.37 0.23
N GLY A 24 14.78 -1.10 0.07
CA GLY A 24 15.89 -0.28 0.51
C GLY A 24 16.35 -0.66 1.93
N VAL A 25 16.87 0.21 2.72
CA VAL A 25 17.35 -0.06 4.09
C VAL A 25 16.22 -0.39 5.10
N SER A 26 15.00 -0.67 4.64
CA SER A 26 13.86 -0.96 5.52
C SER A 26 13.98 -2.37 6.12
N THR A 27 13.91 -2.46 7.43
CA THR A 27 13.83 -3.72 8.19
C THR A 27 12.41 -4.30 8.22
N LYS A 28 11.42 -3.59 7.68
CA LYS A 28 10.02 -4.05 7.64
C LYS A 28 9.82 -4.96 6.44
N CYS A 29 9.30 -6.15 6.68
CA CYS A 29 8.84 -7.05 5.62
C CYS A 29 7.63 -6.41 4.92
N ARG A 30 7.70 -6.28 3.60
CA ARG A 30 6.59 -5.81 2.78
C ARG A 30 5.86 -7.01 2.19
N GLN A 31 4.55 -6.95 2.19
CA GLN A 31 3.72 -7.92 1.49
C GLN A 31 3.68 -7.60 0.00
N HIS A 32 3.67 -8.63 -0.83
CA HIS A 32 3.47 -8.54 -2.27
C HIS A 32 2.56 -9.66 -2.73
N THR A 33 1.49 -9.30 -3.37
CA THR A 33 0.55 -10.23 -3.97
C THR A 33 0.82 -10.35 -5.47
N VAL A 34 1.11 -11.55 -5.93
CA VAL A 34 1.31 -11.84 -7.35
C VAL A 34 0.27 -12.84 -7.79
N THR A 35 -0.57 -12.44 -8.74
CA THR A 35 -1.56 -13.32 -9.35
C THR A 35 -1.01 -13.97 -10.61
N PHE A 36 -1.48 -15.15 -10.92
CA PHE A 36 -1.11 -15.91 -12.12
C PHE A 36 -2.31 -16.75 -12.59
N PRO A 37 -2.35 -17.17 -13.87
CA PRO A 37 -3.42 -18.01 -14.38
C PRO A 37 -3.59 -19.28 -13.56
N GLU A 38 -4.81 -19.83 -13.52
CA GLU A 38 -5.10 -21.04 -12.78
C GLU A 38 -4.12 -22.17 -13.11
N VAL A 39 -3.58 -22.79 -12.08
CA VAL A 39 -2.66 -23.94 -12.19
C VAL A 39 -3.14 -25.03 -11.25
N LYS A 40 -3.61 -26.14 -11.82
CA LYS A 40 -3.88 -27.35 -11.07
C LYS A 40 -2.65 -28.23 -11.06
N SER A 41 -2.06 -28.43 -9.89
CA SER A 41 -0.84 -29.22 -9.76
C SER A 41 -0.72 -29.79 -8.35
N ARG A 42 -0.05 -30.92 -8.23
CA ARG A 42 0.11 -31.62 -6.95
C ARG A 42 1.22 -31.03 -6.08
N PHE A 43 2.26 -30.48 -6.71
CA PHE A 43 3.42 -29.94 -6.02
C PHE A 43 3.71 -28.52 -6.51
N PHE A 44 3.98 -27.63 -5.56
CA PHE A 44 4.43 -26.29 -5.83
C PHE A 44 5.77 -26.06 -5.13
N ARG A 45 6.67 -25.34 -5.80
CA ARG A 45 7.98 -24.96 -5.25
C ARG A 45 8.31 -23.54 -5.65
N ILE A 46 8.89 -22.78 -4.75
CA ILE A 46 9.43 -21.46 -5.05
C ILE A 46 10.94 -21.56 -5.11
N HIS A 47 11.50 -21.24 -6.27
CA HIS A 47 12.94 -21.23 -6.48
C HIS A 47 13.46 -19.82 -6.29
N LEU A 48 14.22 -19.60 -5.23
CA LEU A 48 14.82 -18.31 -4.90
C LEU A 48 16.24 -18.28 -5.47
N HIS A 49 16.49 -17.35 -6.37
CA HIS A 49 17.80 -17.16 -7.01
C HIS A 49 18.05 -15.65 -7.17
N ASP A 50 19.30 -15.28 -7.40
CA ASP A 50 19.73 -13.89 -7.66
C ASP A 50 19.24 -12.88 -6.63
N TRP A 51 19.21 -13.28 -5.36
CA TRP A 51 18.74 -12.44 -4.27
C TRP A 51 19.83 -11.53 -3.66
N ALA A 52 21.09 -11.83 -3.89
CA ALA A 52 22.21 -11.00 -3.46
C ALA A 52 22.53 -9.95 -4.55
N ASP A 53 22.78 -8.70 -4.14
CA ASP A 53 23.27 -7.69 -5.08
C ASP A 53 24.75 -7.96 -5.45
N SER A 54 25.16 -7.47 -6.62
CA SER A 54 26.52 -7.62 -7.13
C SER A 54 27.60 -7.00 -6.23
N LYS A 55 27.23 -6.15 -5.29
CA LYS A 55 28.11 -5.50 -4.33
C LYS A 55 28.13 -6.19 -2.97
N ASN A 56 27.45 -7.32 -2.85
CA ASN A 56 27.40 -8.13 -1.62
C ASN A 56 26.95 -7.36 -0.37
N ARG A 57 26.14 -6.29 -0.57
CA ARG A 57 25.65 -5.44 0.52
C ARG A 57 24.57 -6.12 1.37
N TYR A 58 23.92 -7.14 0.81
CA TYR A 58 22.86 -7.89 1.47
C TYR A 58 23.24 -9.36 1.51
N SER A 59 23.67 -9.83 2.66
CA SER A 59 24.12 -11.22 2.86
C SER A 59 22.98 -12.15 3.32
N LYS A 60 21.77 -11.63 3.56
CA LYS A 60 20.66 -12.41 4.10
C LYS A 60 19.38 -12.11 3.34
N LEU A 61 18.67 -13.17 2.96
CA LEU A 61 17.29 -13.10 2.48
C LEU A 61 16.35 -13.35 3.65
N LEU A 62 15.51 -12.39 3.96
CA LEU A 62 14.49 -12.49 5.01
C LEU A 62 13.13 -12.70 4.35
N ILE A 63 12.47 -13.79 4.71
CA ILE A 63 11.13 -14.13 4.23
C ILE A 63 10.24 -14.24 5.46
N GLY A 64 9.27 -13.31 5.58
CA GLY A 64 8.32 -13.29 6.68
C GLY A 64 7.23 -14.35 6.56
N GLY A 65 6.90 -14.74 5.33
CA GLY A 65 5.92 -15.77 5.02
C GLY A 65 5.75 -15.95 3.52
N LEU A 66 5.20 -17.10 3.16
CA LEU A 66 4.80 -17.42 1.78
C LEU A 66 3.42 -18.06 1.86
N LEU A 67 2.47 -17.48 1.13
CA LEU A 67 1.12 -18.01 1.03
C LEU A 67 0.82 -18.31 -0.42
N LEU A 68 0.36 -19.52 -0.70
CA LEU A 68 -0.24 -19.89 -1.97
C LEU A 68 -1.75 -20.03 -1.73
N SER A 69 -2.55 -19.31 -2.49
CA SER A 69 -4.00 -19.28 -2.33
C SER A 69 -4.68 -19.51 -3.67
N SER A 70 -5.82 -20.18 -3.64
CA SER A 70 -6.76 -20.27 -4.77
C SER A 70 -7.76 -19.11 -4.80
N GLN A 71 -7.72 -18.23 -3.80
CA GLN A 71 -8.58 -17.04 -3.78
C GLN A 71 -8.10 -16.03 -4.82
N GLU A 72 -9.03 -15.49 -5.57
CA GLU A 72 -8.79 -14.40 -6.49
C GLU A 72 -8.40 -13.12 -5.74
N LYS A 73 -7.38 -12.44 -6.23
CA LYS A 73 -6.89 -11.19 -5.65
C LYS A 73 -6.46 -10.23 -6.77
N VAL A 74 -6.48 -8.95 -6.46
CA VAL A 74 -5.92 -7.93 -7.36
C VAL A 74 -4.41 -8.06 -7.39
N ASN A 75 -3.83 -8.28 -8.57
CA ASN A 75 -2.37 -8.36 -8.73
C ASN A 75 -1.68 -7.07 -8.28
N ASN A 76 -0.63 -7.20 -7.44
CA ASN A 76 0.11 -6.07 -6.85
C ASN A 76 -0.82 -5.04 -6.19
N TRP A 77 -1.85 -5.50 -5.47
CA TRP A 77 -2.82 -4.60 -4.85
C TRP A 77 -2.16 -3.65 -3.84
N GLU A 78 -1.12 -4.09 -3.16
CA GLU A 78 -0.38 -3.29 -2.17
C GLU A 78 0.24 -2.05 -2.80
N ASP A 79 0.81 -2.18 -3.99
CA ASP A 79 1.39 -1.05 -4.72
C ASP A 79 0.29 -0.17 -5.31
N LYS A 80 -0.76 -0.77 -5.86
CA LYS A 80 -1.91 -0.05 -6.46
C LYS A 80 -2.70 0.75 -5.44
N ALA A 81 -2.79 0.26 -4.22
CA ALA A 81 -3.46 0.94 -3.12
C ALA A 81 -2.52 1.90 -2.34
N GLY A 82 -1.28 2.08 -2.78
CA GLY A 82 -0.33 3.00 -2.18
C GLY A 82 0.23 2.56 -0.83
N PHE A 83 0.22 1.25 -0.52
CA PHE A 83 0.89 0.73 0.67
C PHE A 83 2.40 0.61 0.49
N ASN A 84 2.86 0.46 -0.74
CA ASN A 84 4.26 0.50 -1.11
C ASN A 84 4.56 1.74 -1.95
N SER A 85 5.81 2.18 -1.95
CA SER A 85 6.27 3.34 -2.74
C SER A 85 6.90 2.95 -4.08
N ASP A 86 6.81 1.69 -4.47
CA ASP A 86 7.42 1.20 -5.69
C ASP A 86 6.57 1.59 -6.91
N PHE A 87 7.23 1.84 -8.04
CA PHE A 87 6.53 2.15 -9.28
C PHE A 87 5.81 0.92 -9.82
N ILE A 88 4.55 1.11 -10.17
CA ILE A 88 3.74 0.06 -10.79
C ILE A 88 4.04 0.07 -12.29
N GLU A 89 4.61 -1.01 -12.80
CA GLU A 89 4.58 -1.26 -14.23
C GLU A 89 3.18 -1.73 -14.63
N ASN A 90 2.63 -1.14 -15.68
CA ASN A 90 1.38 -1.62 -16.29
C ASN A 90 1.63 -3.03 -16.88
N GLU A 91 1.22 -4.05 -16.15
CA GLU A 91 1.18 -5.41 -16.68
C GLU A 91 -0.24 -5.73 -17.14
N GLU A 92 -0.34 -6.44 -18.26
CA GLU A 92 -1.60 -7.06 -18.68
C GLU A 92 -2.09 -7.98 -17.56
N ARG A 93 -3.35 -7.86 -17.21
CA ARG A 93 -3.97 -8.66 -16.16
C ARG A 93 -4.67 -9.84 -16.78
N PRO A 94 -4.58 -11.03 -16.21
CA PRO A 94 -5.50 -12.09 -16.57
C PRO A 94 -6.93 -11.60 -16.30
N SER A 95 -7.83 -11.85 -17.24
CA SER A 95 -9.25 -11.64 -17.04
C SER A 95 -9.73 -12.67 -16.04
N LEU A 96 -10.35 -12.21 -14.95
CA LEU A 96 -10.95 -13.09 -13.95
C LEU A 96 -12.35 -13.49 -14.38
N PRO A 97 -12.77 -14.74 -14.14
CA PRO A 97 -14.16 -15.13 -14.28
C PRO A 97 -15.05 -14.28 -13.38
N SER A 98 -16.18 -13.80 -13.88
CA SER A 98 -17.11 -12.99 -13.08
C SER A 98 -17.71 -13.74 -11.89
N THR A 99 -17.68 -15.07 -11.91
CA THR A 99 -18.11 -15.95 -10.82
C THR A 99 -17.23 -15.86 -9.58
N ASP A 100 -15.98 -15.44 -9.73
CA ASP A 100 -14.98 -15.41 -8.67
C ASP A 100 -14.79 -13.99 -8.12
N ALA A 101 -15.51 -13.03 -8.68
CA ALA A 101 -15.49 -11.65 -8.23
C ALA A 101 -16.58 -11.36 -7.20
N ILE A 102 -16.25 -10.62 -6.14
CA ILE A 102 -17.24 -10.13 -5.19
C ILE A 102 -18.06 -9.04 -5.89
N ASN A 103 -19.38 -9.22 -5.92
CA ASN A 103 -20.28 -8.19 -6.41
C ASN A 103 -20.33 -7.05 -5.38
N PRO A 104 -20.06 -5.80 -5.75
CA PRO A 104 -20.18 -4.67 -4.83
C PRO A 104 -21.55 -4.55 -4.15
N ALA A 105 -22.62 -5.06 -4.76
CA ALA A 105 -23.95 -5.11 -4.17
C ALA A 105 -24.06 -6.07 -2.97
N ASP A 106 -23.15 -7.02 -2.85
CA ASP A 106 -23.09 -7.98 -1.73
C ASP A 106 -22.22 -7.45 -0.57
N VAL A 107 -21.60 -6.30 -0.74
CA VAL A 107 -20.80 -5.64 0.30
C VAL A 107 -21.71 -4.76 1.16
N ILE A 108 -21.78 -5.09 2.46
CA ILE A 108 -22.60 -4.36 3.43
C ILE A 108 -21.67 -3.47 4.28
N ASP A 109 -21.93 -2.16 4.28
CA ASP A 109 -21.25 -1.24 5.18
C ASP A 109 -21.84 -1.33 6.58
N LEU A 110 -21.06 -1.82 7.52
CA LEU A 110 -21.42 -2.01 8.93
C LEU A 110 -20.84 -0.90 9.83
N THR A 111 -20.24 0.13 9.29
CA THR A 111 -19.54 1.17 10.05
C THR A 111 -20.42 1.83 11.11
N LYS A 112 -21.69 2.09 10.80
CA LYS A 112 -22.65 2.70 11.72
C LYS A 112 -23.13 1.77 12.83
N LEU A 113 -22.85 0.47 12.73
CA LEU A 113 -23.22 -0.53 13.73
C LEU A 113 -22.09 -0.81 14.73
N VAL A 114 -20.95 -0.17 14.55
CA VAL A 114 -19.81 -0.24 15.48
C VAL A 114 -19.99 0.85 16.54
N ASP A 115 -19.99 0.47 17.80
CA ASP A 115 -20.12 1.40 18.92
C ASP A 115 -18.79 2.13 19.26
N GLY A 116 -18.84 3.05 20.22
CA GLY A 116 -17.67 3.82 20.66
C GLY A 116 -16.54 2.98 21.28
N ASN A 117 -16.80 1.73 21.64
CA ASN A 117 -15.82 0.77 22.16
C ASN A 117 -15.26 -0.15 21.05
N GLY A 118 -15.73 0.02 19.83
CA GLY A 118 -15.31 -0.81 18.69
C GLY A 118 -16.05 -2.14 18.61
N VAL A 119 -17.16 -2.31 19.31
CA VAL A 119 -17.99 -3.52 19.27
C VAL A 119 -19.00 -3.40 18.13
N LEU A 120 -19.03 -4.42 17.27
CA LEU A 120 -20.00 -4.51 16.18
C LEU A 120 -21.32 -5.11 16.67
N ASN A 121 -22.38 -4.31 16.63
CA ASN A 121 -23.75 -4.71 16.98
C ASN A 121 -24.55 -5.00 15.70
N TRP A 122 -24.42 -6.20 15.18
CA TRP A 122 -25.05 -6.62 13.92
C TRP A 122 -25.80 -7.93 14.05
N ASN A 123 -27.07 -7.94 13.65
CA ASN A 123 -27.84 -9.17 13.51
C ASN A 123 -27.42 -9.85 12.21
N VAL A 124 -26.56 -10.84 12.32
CA VAL A 124 -25.97 -11.54 11.17
C VAL A 124 -27.07 -12.31 10.40
N PRO A 125 -27.33 -12.00 9.13
CA PRO A 125 -28.25 -12.78 8.30
C PRO A 125 -27.73 -14.21 8.10
N GLN A 126 -28.62 -15.12 7.74
CA GLN A 126 -28.21 -16.47 7.39
C GLN A 126 -27.27 -16.44 6.17
N GLY A 127 -26.16 -17.20 6.24
CA GLY A 127 -25.16 -17.26 5.18
C GLY A 127 -23.74 -17.33 5.75
N GLU A 128 -22.77 -17.35 4.85
CA GLU A 128 -21.35 -17.26 5.18
C GLU A 128 -20.89 -15.83 4.97
N TRP A 129 -20.29 -15.23 5.98
CA TRP A 129 -19.90 -13.82 5.97
C TRP A 129 -18.42 -13.66 6.31
N MET A 130 -17.77 -12.77 5.59
CA MET A 130 -16.44 -12.29 5.93
C MET A 130 -16.54 -10.86 6.43
N ILE A 131 -16.11 -10.60 7.65
CA ILE A 131 -16.08 -9.25 8.23
C ILE A 131 -14.68 -8.69 8.02
N MET A 132 -14.60 -7.57 7.32
CA MET A 132 -13.35 -6.82 7.11
C MET A 132 -13.40 -5.50 7.86
N ARG A 133 -12.35 -5.19 8.60
CA ARG A 133 -12.18 -3.90 9.25
C ARG A 133 -11.09 -3.12 8.56
N PHE A 134 -11.47 -1.98 8.01
CA PHE A 134 -10.54 -1.02 7.44
C PHE A 134 -10.28 0.12 8.43
N ALA A 135 -9.05 0.52 8.56
CA ALA A 135 -8.66 1.64 9.41
C ALA A 135 -7.46 2.36 8.77
N HIS A 136 -7.28 3.62 9.08
CA HIS A 136 -6.10 4.37 8.71
C HIS A 136 -5.39 4.87 9.97
N GLU A 137 -4.08 4.97 9.88
CA GLU A 137 -3.24 5.47 10.97
C GLU A 137 -2.07 6.28 10.39
N SER A 138 -1.43 7.05 11.25
CA SER A 138 -0.17 7.70 10.85
C SER A 138 0.88 6.64 10.55
N GLN A 139 1.51 6.74 9.37
CA GLN A 139 2.64 5.87 9.03
C GLN A 139 3.87 6.09 9.93
N GLY A 140 3.89 7.14 10.75
CA GLY A 140 5.00 7.46 11.64
C GLY A 140 6.28 7.85 10.92
N GLY A 141 6.19 8.24 9.64
CA GLY A 141 7.34 8.68 8.86
C GLY A 141 7.93 9.98 9.40
N TYR A 142 9.25 10.05 9.44
CA TYR A 142 9.98 11.26 9.83
C TYR A 142 10.60 11.92 8.61
N THR A 143 10.72 13.26 8.70
CA THR A 143 11.48 14.05 7.70
C THR A 143 12.89 13.47 7.57
N LYS A 144 13.32 13.25 6.33
CA LYS A 144 14.70 12.86 6.04
C LYS A 144 15.62 14.08 6.18
N HIS A 145 16.88 13.82 6.42
CA HIS A 145 17.95 14.84 6.49
C HIS A 145 17.78 15.93 7.58
N GLY A 146 16.82 15.79 8.49
CA GLY A 146 16.75 16.64 9.67
C GLY A 146 17.99 16.44 10.56
N ARG A 147 18.54 17.52 11.10
CA ARG A 147 19.62 17.44 12.11
C ARG A 147 19.15 16.63 13.30
N THR A 148 20.10 15.95 13.97
CA THR A 148 19.83 15.24 15.22
C THR A 148 19.11 16.17 16.20
N GLY A 149 17.96 15.72 16.72
CA GLY A 149 17.10 16.50 17.62
C GLY A 149 16.06 17.40 16.92
N LEU A 150 16.12 17.56 15.59
CA LEU A 150 15.17 18.38 14.81
C LEU A 150 14.30 17.54 13.84
N LYS A 151 14.30 16.23 13.97
CA LYS A 151 13.44 15.36 13.17
C LYS A 151 12.00 15.50 13.65
N GLY A 152 11.13 15.93 12.74
CA GLY A 152 9.68 15.94 12.92
C GLY A 152 9.00 14.85 12.11
N LEU A 153 7.74 14.58 12.43
CA LEU A 153 6.90 13.74 11.58
C LEU A 153 6.68 14.43 10.23
N GLU A 154 6.59 13.63 9.17
CA GLU A 154 6.15 14.13 7.87
C GLU A 154 4.73 14.66 7.97
N CYS A 155 4.47 15.76 7.29
CA CYS A 155 3.12 16.30 7.24
C CYS A 155 2.25 15.49 6.27
N ASP A 156 0.95 15.49 6.52
CA ASP A 156 -0.04 14.92 5.60
C ASP A 156 -0.09 15.75 4.30
N LYS A 157 0.44 15.18 3.23
CA LYS A 157 0.55 15.85 1.92
C LYS A 157 -0.76 15.88 1.14
N MET A 158 -1.77 15.15 1.59
CA MET A 158 -3.12 15.15 1.02
C MET A 158 -4.04 16.13 1.76
N SER A 159 -3.57 16.75 2.87
CA SER A 159 -4.32 17.71 3.67
C SER A 159 -3.85 19.15 3.43
N ALA A 160 -4.77 20.00 2.97
CA ALA A 160 -4.51 21.44 2.85
C ALA A 160 -4.22 22.09 4.21
N GLU A 161 -4.88 21.62 5.26
CA GLU A 161 -4.67 22.12 6.63
C GLU A 161 -3.27 21.83 7.13
N ALA A 162 -2.77 20.60 6.90
CA ALA A 162 -1.40 20.24 7.25
C ALA A 162 -0.37 21.06 6.47
N ALA A 163 -0.62 21.32 5.19
CA ALA A 163 0.22 22.20 4.38
C ALA A 163 0.25 23.65 4.92
N ILE A 164 -0.91 24.15 5.39
CA ILE A 164 -0.99 25.49 6.02
C ILE A 164 -0.21 25.51 7.33
N VAL A 165 -0.28 24.47 8.15
CA VAL A 165 0.50 24.35 9.39
C VAL A 165 1.99 24.38 9.08
N GLN A 166 2.45 23.63 8.09
CA GLN A 166 3.84 23.61 7.63
C GLN A 166 4.29 25.00 7.13
N TRP A 167 3.44 25.65 6.32
CA TRP A 167 3.70 27.01 5.86
C TRP A 167 3.86 28.00 7.01
N LYS A 168 2.89 28.06 7.92
CA LYS A 168 2.86 29.03 9.03
C LYS A 168 4.04 28.87 9.99
N ASN A 169 4.41 27.62 10.29
CA ASN A 169 5.40 27.33 11.34
C ASN A 169 6.84 27.25 10.82
N TYR A 170 7.04 27.20 9.50
CA TYR A 170 8.36 27.09 8.92
C TYR A 170 8.62 28.17 7.86
N PHE A 171 8.00 28.07 6.70
CA PHE A 171 8.31 28.96 5.57
C PHE A 171 7.94 30.42 5.83
N LYS A 172 6.77 30.67 6.42
CA LYS A 172 6.31 32.01 6.74
C LYS A 172 7.24 32.71 7.73
N VAL A 173 7.75 32.00 8.73
CA VAL A 173 8.70 32.56 9.71
C VAL A 173 9.97 33.04 9.03
N ILE A 174 10.51 32.24 8.10
CA ILE A 174 11.70 32.60 7.32
C ILE A 174 11.38 33.78 6.41
N TYR A 175 10.26 33.72 5.68
CA TYR A 175 9.84 34.77 4.77
C TYR A 175 9.68 36.12 5.47
N ASP A 176 8.95 36.15 6.58
CA ASP A 176 8.71 37.37 7.36
C ASP A 176 10.02 37.94 7.90
N SER A 177 10.89 37.08 8.45
CA SER A 177 12.19 37.50 9.01
C SER A 177 13.12 38.14 7.99
N LEU A 178 13.11 37.64 6.76
CA LEU A 178 13.94 38.17 5.67
C LEU A 178 13.27 39.40 5.05
N SER A 179 11.94 39.44 4.98
CA SER A 179 11.19 40.59 4.44
C SER A 179 11.42 41.86 5.26
N VAL A 180 11.43 41.77 6.59
CA VAL A 180 11.72 42.89 7.49
C VAL A 180 13.13 43.44 7.26
N ARG A 181 14.06 42.62 6.77
CA ARG A 181 15.42 43.01 6.44
C ARG A 181 15.60 43.51 5.01
N GLY A 182 14.51 43.65 4.25
CA GLY A 182 14.52 44.10 2.87
C GLY A 182 15.02 43.09 1.84
N CYS A 183 15.14 41.80 2.23
CA CYS A 183 15.62 40.74 1.35
C CYS A 183 14.66 39.50 1.36
N PRO A 184 13.37 39.66 0.98
CA PRO A 184 12.45 38.56 0.93
C PRO A 184 12.91 37.50 -0.07
N PRO A 185 12.65 36.20 0.18
CA PRO A 185 12.92 35.16 -0.81
C PRO A 185 12.09 35.39 -2.07
N SER A 186 12.71 35.26 -3.23
CA SER A 186 12.04 35.38 -4.53
C SER A 186 11.32 34.09 -4.96
N GLY A 187 11.59 32.99 -4.29
CA GLY A 187 10.99 31.69 -4.60
C GLY A 187 11.26 30.65 -3.52
N MET A 188 10.60 29.53 -3.68
CA MET A 188 10.73 28.34 -2.83
C MET A 188 10.85 27.12 -3.72
N ILE A 189 11.72 26.19 -3.34
CA ILE A 189 11.85 24.90 -3.99
C ILE A 189 11.20 23.85 -3.09
N MET A 190 10.32 23.06 -3.66
CA MET A 190 9.76 21.86 -3.04
C MET A 190 10.13 20.68 -3.93
N ASP A 191 10.82 19.70 -3.36
CA ASP A 191 11.33 18.54 -4.06
C ASP A 191 10.97 17.27 -3.31
N SER A 192 11.07 16.16 -3.99
CA SER A 192 11.03 14.75 -3.58
C SER A 192 10.22 14.38 -2.34
N HIS A 193 9.20 13.56 -2.52
CA HIS A 193 8.57 12.84 -1.41
C HIS A 193 9.36 11.56 -1.10
N GLU A 194 10.11 11.55 -0.01
CA GLU A 194 10.97 10.41 0.37
C GLU A 194 10.55 9.73 1.69
N ALA A 195 9.42 10.09 2.25
CA ALA A 195 8.99 9.63 3.57
C ALA A 195 8.09 8.39 3.54
N GLY A 196 8.09 7.63 2.46
CA GLY A 196 7.27 6.45 2.28
C GLY A 196 5.99 6.71 1.50
N ALA A 197 5.05 5.78 1.51
CA ALA A 197 3.78 5.87 0.83
C ALA A 197 2.72 6.51 1.74
N GLN A 198 1.85 7.32 1.14
CA GLN A 198 0.64 7.85 1.77
C GLN A 198 -0.54 7.56 0.85
N ASN A 199 -1.59 6.95 1.38
CA ASN A 199 -2.75 6.51 0.59
C ASN A 199 -4.10 6.95 1.17
N TRP A 200 -4.11 7.59 2.34
CA TRP A 200 -5.33 8.04 2.98
C TRP A 200 -5.14 9.33 3.76
N THR A 201 -6.22 10.10 3.90
CA THR A 201 -6.30 11.32 4.71
C THR A 201 -7.75 11.53 5.18
N PRO A 202 -8.02 12.24 6.27
CA PRO A 202 -9.37 12.65 6.62
C PRO A 202 -10.08 13.37 5.45
N GLY A 203 -11.29 12.94 5.13
CA GLY A 203 -12.05 13.50 3.99
C GLY A 203 -11.71 12.92 2.62
N PHE A 204 -10.86 11.87 2.56
CA PHE A 204 -10.48 11.22 1.31
C PHE A 204 -11.69 10.66 0.56
N GLU A 205 -12.66 10.07 1.26
CA GLU A 205 -13.84 9.44 0.70
C GLU A 205 -14.70 10.47 -0.05
N GLN A 206 -14.87 11.65 0.52
CA GLN A 206 -15.65 12.73 -0.10
C GLN A 206 -14.95 13.26 -1.36
N GLU A 207 -13.63 13.44 -1.30
CA GLU A 207 -12.86 13.88 -2.45
C GLU A 207 -12.81 12.81 -3.53
N PHE A 208 -12.74 11.54 -3.15
CA PHE A 208 -12.82 10.41 -4.08
C PHE A 208 -14.18 10.38 -4.80
N MET A 209 -15.29 10.45 -4.05
CA MET A 209 -16.64 10.52 -4.61
C MET A 209 -16.77 11.68 -5.58
N LYS A 210 -16.31 12.88 -5.21
CA LYS A 210 -16.35 14.07 -6.06
C LYS A 210 -15.59 13.89 -7.38
N ARG A 211 -14.41 13.23 -7.35
CA ARG A 211 -13.56 13.06 -8.53
C ARG A 211 -13.92 11.87 -9.39
N LYS A 212 -14.37 10.79 -8.76
CA LYS A 212 -14.61 9.50 -9.42
C LYS A 212 -16.09 9.23 -9.69
N GLY A 213 -17.01 9.90 -8.98
CA GLY A 213 -18.45 9.80 -9.17
C GLY A 213 -19.10 8.57 -8.53
N TYR A 214 -18.37 7.85 -7.67
CA TYR A 214 -18.90 6.70 -6.94
C TYR A 214 -18.29 6.56 -5.54
N ASP A 215 -19.00 5.87 -4.66
CA ASP A 215 -18.54 5.57 -3.30
C ASP A 215 -17.43 4.51 -3.31
N ILE A 216 -16.34 4.77 -2.60
CA ILE A 216 -15.19 3.84 -2.50
C ILE A 216 -15.47 2.65 -1.57
N HIS A 217 -16.35 2.80 -0.57
CA HIS A 217 -16.53 1.81 0.50
C HIS A 217 -16.87 0.40 0.00
N PRO A 218 -17.79 0.18 -0.96
CA PRO A 218 -18.09 -1.15 -1.48
C PRO A 218 -16.90 -1.82 -2.19
N TYR A 219 -15.88 -1.04 -2.55
CA TYR A 219 -14.71 -1.52 -3.29
C TYR A 219 -13.47 -1.72 -2.40
N LEU A 220 -13.52 -1.34 -1.12
CA LEU A 220 -12.41 -1.56 -0.20
C LEU A 220 -11.98 -3.04 -0.09
N PRO A 221 -12.88 -4.04 -0.15
CA PRO A 221 -12.48 -5.45 -0.18
C PRO A 221 -11.54 -5.81 -1.33
N ALA A 222 -11.54 -5.07 -2.44
CA ALA A 222 -10.63 -5.29 -3.55
C ALA A 222 -9.15 -4.94 -3.23
N LEU A 223 -8.90 -4.34 -2.08
CA LEU A 223 -7.56 -4.02 -1.58
C LEU A 223 -6.92 -5.17 -0.78
N MET A 224 -7.56 -6.36 -0.70
CA MET A 224 -7.11 -7.46 0.16
C MET A 224 -6.78 -8.74 -0.61
#